data_1f502e7a5d9a0ed63acb1da03fcbfb5f
#
_entry.id   1f502e7a5d9a0ed63acb1da03fcbfb5f
#
_cell.length_a   1.000
_cell.length_b   1.000
_cell.length_c   1.000
_cell.angle_alpha   90.00
_cell.angle_beta   90.00
_cell.angle_gamma   90.00
#
_symmetry.space_group_name_H-M   'P 1'
#
loop_
_entity.id
_entity.type
_entity.pdbx_description
1 polymer ?
#
loop_
_entity_poly.entity_id
_entity_poly.type
_entity_poly.pdbx_seq_one_letter_code
_entity_poly.pdbx_strand_id
1 'polypeptide(L)'
;MIKLLDTHQHLVYRDIAAYTWTKDIPPLAQDNFTVEDYLKLTDGLDIGGTLFMETGVDDNDYQNEARHIKKIADNPNNGIKGLIVSIRPEDNTFDNWFNETLEMNVSGYRRILHVMPDETSQTKIFRDNVKKIGKAGKPFDICYLPTQLSIAYDFAKNCDEVSLIL
;
A
#
# COMPACT_ATOMS: atom_id res chain seq x y z
N MET A 1 0.15 -7.07 -29.51
CA MET A 1 0.39 -5.88 -28.70
C MET A 1 0.72 -6.35 -27.30
N ILE A 2 1.71 -5.76 -26.64
CA ILE A 2 2.08 -6.15 -25.27
C ILE A 2 1.09 -5.44 -24.35
N LYS A 3 0.33 -6.20 -23.57
CA LYS A 3 -0.50 -5.62 -22.50
C LYS A 3 0.37 -5.13 -21.37
N LEU A 4 0.17 -3.88 -20.95
CA LEU A 4 0.85 -3.30 -19.79
C LEU A 4 0.12 -3.68 -18.51
N LEU A 5 0.85 -4.00 -17.46
CA LEU A 5 0.34 -4.09 -16.09
C LEU A 5 0.93 -2.92 -15.31
N ASP A 6 0.07 -2.02 -14.86
CA ASP A 6 0.49 -0.96 -13.95
C ASP A 6 0.54 -1.51 -12.53
N THR A 7 1.74 -1.68 -12.01
CA THR A 7 1.96 -2.30 -10.69
C THR A 7 2.00 -1.30 -9.53
N HIS A 8 1.75 -0.01 -9.79
CA HIS A 8 1.84 1.03 -8.75
C HIS A 8 0.83 2.17 -8.98
N GLN A 9 -0.46 1.81 -8.99
CA GLN A 9 -1.56 2.76 -9.15
C GLN A 9 -1.95 3.36 -7.80
N HIS A 10 -1.98 4.68 -7.71
CA HIS A 10 -2.59 5.42 -6.60
C HIS A 10 -3.95 5.99 -7.01
N LEU A 11 -4.90 5.97 -6.08
CA LEU A 11 -6.22 6.62 -6.22
C LEU A 11 -6.50 7.48 -4.99
N VAL A 12 -7.24 8.57 -5.16
CA VAL A 12 -7.54 9.54 -4.11
C VAL A 12 -9.06 9.70 -3.98
N TYR A 13 -9.60 9.36 -2.82
CA TYR A 13 -11.03 9.48 -2.48
C TYR A 13 -11.18 10.26 -1.16
N ARG A 14 -11.29 11.58 -1.24
CA ARG A 14 -11.28 12.51 -0.09
C ARG A 14 -12.52 12.44 0.79
N ASP A 15 -13.61 11.91 0.29
CA ASP A 15 -14.83 11.61 1.06
C ASP A 15 -14.68 10.34 1.93
N ILE A 16 -13.63 9.55 1.68
CA ILE A 16 -13.34 8.30 2.39
C ILE A 16 -12.18 8.43 3.36
N ALA A 17 -11.14 9.19 2.97
CA ALA A 17 -9.90 9.29 3.72
C ALA A 17 -9.27 10.68 3.61
N ALA A 18 -8.52 11.08 4.63
CA ALA A 18 -7.72 12.31 4.61
C ALA A 18 -6.33 12.03 4.03
N TYR A 19 -5.85 12.96 3.22
CA TYR A 19 -4.54 12.93 2.55
C TYR A 19 -3.76 14.19 2.91
N THR A 20 -3.44 14.36 4.19
CA THR A 20 -2.82 15.61 4.71
C THR A 20 -1.52 15.94 4.00
N TRP A 21 -0.74 14.95 3.58
CA TRP A 21 0.52 15.16 2.86
C TRP A 21 0.37 15.85 1.50
N THR A 22 -0.82 15.80 0.89
CA THR A 22 -1.07 16.37 -0.46
C THR A 22 -1.34 17.87 -0.44
N LYS A 23 -1.59 18.48 0.73
CA LYS A 23 -2.04 19.88 0.87
C LYS A 23 -1.16 20.91 0.19
N ASP A 24 0.16 20.65 0.16
CA ASP A 24 1.17 21.54 -0.41
C ASP A 24 1.53 21.17 -1.86
N ILE A 25 0.78 20.24 -2.48
CA ILE A 25 0.96 19.79 -3.86
C ILE A 25 -0.27 20.22 -4.68
N PRO A 26 -0.24 21.38 -5.36
CA PRO A 26 -1.44 21.97 -5.95
C PRO A 26 -2.28 21.03 -6.82
N PRO A 27 -1.71 20.16 -7.67
CA PRO A 27 -2.51 19.23 -8.49
C PRO A 27 -3.23 18.15 -7.68
N LEU A 28 -2.80 17.91 -6.42
CA LEU A 28 -3.34 16.85 -5.55
C LEU A 28 -4.11 17.43 -4.36
N ALA A 29 -4.09 18.75 -4.14
CA ALA A 29 -4.52 19.35 -2.88
C ALA A 29 -6.03 19.28 -2.64
N GLN A 30 -6.86 19.31 -3.69
CA GLN A 30 -8.30 19.51 -3.54
C GLN A 30 -9.17 18.46 -4.20
N ASP A 31 -8.74 17.87 -5.31
CA ASP A 31 -9.59 16.99 -6.11
C ASP A 31 -9.36 15.51 -5.78
N ASN A 32 -10.38 14.70 -6.05
CA ASN A 32 -10.24 13.26 -6.11
C ASN A 32 -9.43 12.89 -7.36
N PHE A 33 -8.78 11.72 -7.31
CA PHE A 33 -8.28 11.03 -8.49
C PHE A 33 -8.83 9.60 -8.46
N THR A 34 -9.94 9.42 -9.13
CA THR A 34 -10.73 8.19 -9.08
C THR A 34 -10.26 7.17 -10.12
N VAL A 35 -10.83 5.97 -10.06
CA VAL A 35 -10.57 4.94 -11.08
C VAL A 35 -11.04 5.41 -12.47
N GLU A 36 -12.13 6.18 -12.54
CA GLU A 36 -12.63 6.75 -13.79
C GLU A 36 -11.65 7.79 -14.37
N ASP A 37 -10.99 8.57 -13.52
CA ASP A 37 -9.97 9.53 -13.96
C ASP A 37 -8.72 8.79 -14.46
N TYR A 38 -8.32 7.72 -13.77
CA TYR A 38 -7.24 6.85 -14.24
C TYR A 38 -7.55 6.25 -15.62
N LEU A 39 -8.75 5.71 -15.80
CA LEU A 39 -9.16 5.12 -17.09
C LEU A 39 -9.17 6.15 -18.22
N LYS A 40 -9.59 7.40 -17.95
CA LYS A 40 -9.50 8.49 -18.92
C LYS A 40 -8.05 8.87 -19.23
N LEU A 41 -7.19 8.94 -18.20
CA LEU A 41 -5.78 9.31 -18.37
C LEU A 41 -5.02 8.28 -19.20
N THR A 42 -5.39 7.03 -19.09
CA THR A 42 -4.75 5.90 -19.81
C THR A 42 -5.47 5.49 -21.08
N ASP A 43 -6.45 6.29 -21.54
CA ASP A 43 -7.16 6.02 -22.78
C ASP A 43 -6.19 5.90 -23.99
N GLY A 44 -6.38 4.88 -24.80
CA GLY A 44 -5.48 4.56 -25.92
C GLY A 44 -4.24 3.73 -25.54
N LEU A 45 -4.01 3.47 -24.24
CA LEU A 45 -2.98 2.53 -23.79
C LEU A 45 -3.59 1.12 -23.60
N ASP A 46 -2.84 0.07 -23.95
CA ASP A 46 -3.28 -1.32 -23.74
C ASP A 46 -2.97 -1.76 -22.29
N ILE A 47 -3.72 -1.19 -21.32
CA ILE A 47 -3.59 -1.54 -19.90
C ILE A 47 -4.38 -2.82 -19.62
N GLY A 48 -3.67 -3.91 -19.34
CA GLY A 48 -4.26 -5.21 -19.00
C GLY A 48 -4.78 -5.33 -17.57
N GLY A 49 -4.39 -4.40 -16.71
CA GLY A 49 -4.80 -4.32 -15.31
C GLY A 49 -3.86 -3.46 -14.48
N THR A 50 -4.27 -3.21 -13.23
CA THR A 50 -3.50 -2.42 -12.27
C THR A 50 -3.35 -3.15 -10.94
N LEU A 51 -2.29 -2.87 -10.20
CA LEU A 51 -2.21 -3.12 -8.76
C LEU A 51 -2.36 -1.79 -8.03
N PHE A 52 -3.42 -1.68 -7.24
CA PHE A 52 -3.56 -0.53 -6.35
C PHE A 52 -2.47 -0.57 -5.27
N MET A 53 -1.81 0.55 -5.08
CA MET A 53 -0.87 0.80 -3.99
C MET A 53 -1.47 1.82 -3.04
N GLU A 54 -1.48 1.53 -1.75
CA GLU A 54 -1.95 2.47 -0.72
C GLU A 54 -1.37 3.87 -0.94
N THR A 55 -2.17 4.92 -0.66
CA THR A 55 -1.85 6.29 -1.10
C THR A 55 -1.31 7.18 0.03
N GLY A 56 -0.88 6.59 1.15
CA GLY A 56 -0.33 7.33 2.27
C GLY A 56 -1.37 8.20 2.98
N VAL A 57 -2.58 7.68 3.16
CA VAL A 57 -3.64 8.36 3.92
C VAL A 57 -3.25 8.53 5.39
N ASP A 58 -3.90 9.47 6.07
CA ASP A 58 -3.71 9.71 7.48
C ASP A 58 -3.97 8.43 8.30
N ASP A 59 -3.25 8.26 9.41
CA ASP A 59 -3.21 6.99 10.15
C ASP A 59 -4.59 6.48 10.65
N ASN A 60 -5.57 7.36 10.80
CA ASN A 60 -6.92 6.95 11.18
C ASN A 60 -7.75 6.38 10.03
N ASP A 61 -7.30 6.53 8.79
CA ASP A 61 -8.10 6.27 7.58
C ASP A 61 -7.58 5.10 6.72
N TYR A 62 -6.39 4.55 7.00
CA TYR A 62 -5.79 3.52 6.14
C TYR A 62 -6.66 2.26 5.97
N GLN A 63 -7.45 1.91 7.00
CA GLN A 63 -8.40 0.80 6.91
C GLN A 63 -9.62 1.16 6.05
N ASN A 64 -10.09 2.41 6.13
CA ASN A 64 -11.21 2.91 5.32
C ASN A 64 -10.82 2.94 3.83
N GLU A 65 -9.61 3.42 3.52
CA GLU A 65 -9.07 3.37 2.16
C GLU A 65 -9.11 1.94 1.61
N ALA A 66 -8.50 1.00 2.31
CA ALA A 66 -8.40 -0.38 1.85
C ALA A 66 -9.78 -1.03 1.62
N ARG A 67 -10.74 -0.83 2.55
CA ARG A 67 -12.11 -1.33 2.40
C ARG A 67 -12.84 -0.70 1.22
N HIS A 68 -12.63 0.60 0.99
CA HIS A 68 -13.23 1.30 -0.14
C HIS A 68 -12.68 0.81 -1.47
N ILE A 69 -11.36 0.75 -1.60
CA ILE A 69 -10.71 0.26 -2.82
C ILE A 69 -11.07 -1.21 -3.10
N LYS A 70 -11.20 -2.03 -2.05
CA LYS A 70 -11.67 -3.41 -2.23
C LYS A 70 -13.04 -3.47 -2.91
N LYS A 71 -13.99 -2.63 -2.50
CA LYS A 71 -15.31 -2.55 -3.15
C LYS A 71 -15.23 -2.14 -4.62
N ILE A 72 -14.32 -1.19 -4.94
CA ILE A 72 -14.06 -0.76 -6.32
C ILE A 72 -13.47 -1.90 -7.14
N ALA A 73 -12.49 -2.61 -6.58
CA ALA A 73 -11.78 -3.71 -7.24
C ALA A 73 -12.69 -4.94 -7.48
N ASP A 74 -13.75 -5.12 -6.70
CA ASP A 74 -14.73 -6.19 -6.89
C ASP A 74 -15.54 -6.01 -8.19
N ASN A 75 -15.56 -4.81 -8.77
CA ASN A 75 -16.05 -4.62 -10.13
C ASN A 75 -14.92 -4.87 -11.14
N PRO A 76 -14.98 -5.96 -11.92
CA PRO A 76 -13.90 -6.34 -12.84
C PRO A 76 -13.66 -5.31 -13.96
N ASN A 77 -14.65 -4.46 -14.27
CA ASN A 77 -14.51 -3.40 -15.27
C ASN A 77 -13.55 -2.29 -14.85
N ASN A 78 -13.27 -2.16 -13.56
CA ASN A 78 -12.32 -1.18 -13.03
C ASN A 78 -10.84 -1.59 -13.23
N GLY A 79 -10.59 -2.82 -13.66
CA GLY A 79 -9.26 -3.29 -14.06
C GLY A 79 -8.28 -3.54 -12.91
N ILE A 80 -8.67 -3.28 -11.65
CA ILE A 80 -7.79 -3.50 -10.48
C ILE A 80 -7.67 -5.01 -10.23
N LYS A 81 -6.45 -5.54 -10.32
CA LYS A 81 -6.16 -6.98 -10.21
C LYS A 81 -5.67 -7.38 -8.83
N GLY A 82 -5.21 -6.43 -8.04
CA GLY A 82 -4.74 -6.67 -6.69
C GLY A 82 -4.58 -5.38 -5.91
N LEU A 83 -4.48 -5.52 -4.59
CA LEU A 83 -4.34 -4.41 -3.65
C LEU A 83 -3.09 -4.62 -2.81
N ILE A 84 -2.22 -3.63 -2.77
CA ILE A 84 -1.17 -3.48 -1.77
C ILE A 84 -1.69 -2.47 -0.75
N VAL A 85 -2.08 -2.95 0.42
CA VAL A 85 -2.76 -2.12 1.42
C VAL A 85 -1.81 -1.68 2.53
N SER A 86 -2.16 -0.58 3.16
CA SER A 86 -1.40 -0.08 4.31
C SER A 86 -1.62 -0.95 5.54
N ILE A 87 -0.54 -1.20 6.30
CA ILE A 87 -0.58 -1.94 7.56
C ILE A 87 0.36 -1.28 8.58
N ARG A 88 0.14 -1.55 9.86
CA ARG A 88 0.94 -1.01 10.98
C ARG A 88 1.55 -2.18 11.77
N PRO A 89 2.71 -2.72 11.34
CA PRO A 89 3.36 -3.83 12.06
C PRO A 89 3.80 -3.45 13.48
N GLU A 90 4.00 -2.16 13.75
CA GLU A 90 4.31 -1.62 15.06
C GLU A 90 3.13 -1.62 16.04
N ASP A 91 1.90 -1.74 15.55
CA ASP A 91 0.69 -1.58 16.35
C ASP A 91 0.32 -2.90 17.07
N ASN A 92 -0.20 -2.78 18.29
CA ASN A 92 -0.73 -3.90 19.07
C ASN A 92 -2.06 -4.45 18.50
N THR A 93 -2.75 -3.69 17.65
CA THR A 93 -3.97 -4.10 16.95
C THR A 93 -3.68 -4.77 15.60
N PHE A 94 -2.42 -4.96 15.24
CA PHE A 94 -1.98 -5.54 13.97
C PHE A 94 -2.75 -6.81 13.59
N ASP A 95 -2.86 -7.77 14.49
CA ASP A 95 -3.47 -9.08 14.18
C ASP A 95 -4.93 -8.96 13.75
N ASN A 96 -5.69 -8.01 14.30
CA ASN A 96 -7.10 -7.80 13.93
C ASN A 96 -7.21 -7.33 12.46
N TRP A 97 -6.43 -6.29 12.12
CA TRP A 97 -6.43 -5.74 10.76
C TRP A 97 -5.82 -6.72 9.75
N PHE A 98 -4.75 -7.40 10.13
CA PHE A 98 -4.11 -8.40 9.28
C PHE A 98 -5.09 -9.53 8.90
N ASN A 99 -5.84 -10.06 9.86
CA ASN A 99 -6.84 -11.10 9.61
C ASN A 99 -7.95 -10.60 8.68
N GLU A 100 -8.48 -9.38 8.90
CA GLU A 100 -9.50 -8.79 8.02
C GLU A 100 -8.98 -8.66 6.58
N THR A 101 -7.74 -8.21 6.39
CA THR A 101 -7.15 -8.06 5.05
C THR A 101 -6.85 -9.39 4.37
N LEU A 102 -6.58 -10.45 5.13
CA LEU A 102 -6.48 -11.80 4.57
C LEU A 102 -7.84 -12.28 4.02
N GLU A 103 -8.95 -12.01 4.74
CA GLU A 103 -10.31 -12.29 4.26
C GLU A 103 -10.66 -11.45 3.00
N MET A 104 -10.18 -10.20 2.93
CA MET A 104 -10.29 -9.36 1.74
C MET A 104 -9.47 -9.88 0.56
N ASN A 105 -8.58 -10.84 0.77
CA ASN A 105 -7.65 -11.40 -0.20
C ASN A 105 -6.75 -10.34 -0.87
N VAL A 106 -6.15 -9.44 -0.08
CA VAL A 106 -5.18 -8.45 -0.58
C VAL A 106 -3.94 -9.12 -1.16
N SER A 107 -3.27 -8.44 -2.08
CA SER A 107 -2.08 -8.98 -2.77
C SER A 107 -0.79 -8.79 -1.98
N GLY A 108 -0.72 -7.79 -1.12
CA GLY A 108 0.44 -7.49 -0.29
C GLY A 108 0.20 -6.31 0.63
N TYR A 109 1.26 -5.88 1.28
CA TYR A 109 1.20 -4.84 2.31
C TYR A 109 2.32 -3.84 2.14
N ARG A 110 2.09 -2.59 2.57
CA ARG A 110 3.10 -1.55 2.64
C ARG A 110 3.04 -0.80 3.96
N ARG A 111 4.21 -0.42 4.48
CA ARG A 111 4.37 0.62 5.50
C ARG A 111 5.30 1.68 4.97
N ILE A 112 4.82 2.92 4.87
CA ILE A 112 5.65 4.08 4.55
C ILE A 112 6.53 4.36 5.77
N LEU A 113 7.83 4.11 5.66
CA LEU A 113 8.80 4.22 6.74
C LEU A 113 9.63 5.50 6.66
N HIS A 114 9.73 6.12 5.49
CA HIS A 114 10.56 7.30 5.30
C HIS A 114 10.10 8.55 6.07
N VAL A 115 8.86 8.58 6.55
CA VAL A 115 8.29 9.64 7.39
C VAL A 115 8.15 9.24 8.86
N MET A 116 8.56 8.01 9.20
CA MET A 116 8.50 7.48 10.55
C MET A 116 9.86 7.61 11.24
N PRO A 117 9.90 7.56 12.60
CA PRO A 117 11.17 7.40 13.32
C PRO A 117 11.92 6.15 12.81
N ASP A 118 13.23 6.25 12.64
CA ASP A 118 14.09 5.16 12.14
C ASP A 118 13.98 3.88 12.98
N GLU A 119 13.70 4.01 14.27
CA GLU A 119 13.54 2.90 15.21
C GLU A 119 12.29 2.07 14.95
N THR A 120 11.28 2.60 14.27
CA THR A 120 9.97 1.94 14.08
C THR A 120 10.15 0.53 13.52
N SER A 121 10.86 0.39 12.41
CA SER A 121 11.08 -0.90 11.75
C SER A 121 12.15 -1.78 12.43
N GLN A 122 12.90 -1.21 13.38
CA GLN A 122 13.94 -1.93 14.11
C GLN A 122 13.40 -2.65 15.35
N THR A 123 12.15 -2.36 15.75
CA THR A 123 11.53 -3.02 16.91
C THR A 123 11.25 -4.49 16.64
N LYS A 124 11.32 -5.28 17.71
CA LYS A 124 11.02 -6.72 17.63
C LYS A 124 9.58 -6.97 17.18
N ILE A 125 8.61 -6.19 17.68
CA ILE A 125 7.20 -6.35 17.33
C ILE A 125 6.96 -6.11 15.84
N PHE A 126 7.57 -5.07 15.26
CA PHE A 126 7.46 -4.78 13.84
C PHE A 126 7.96 -5.98 13.01
N ARG A 127 9.18 -6.46 13.30
CA ARG A 127 9.79 -7.57 12.57
C ARG A 127 9.01 -8.87 12.72
N ASP A 128 8.54 -9.19 13.91
CA ASP A 128 7.74 -10.38 14.16
C ASP A 128 6.42 -10.34 13.38
N ASN A 129 5.78 -9.18 13.30
CA ASN A 129 4.53 -9.02 12.56
C ASN A 129 4.75 -9.05 11.05
N VAL A 130 5.85 -8.48 10.53
CA VAL A 130 6.21 -8.65 9.10
C VAL A 130 6.50 -10.10 8.76
N LYS A 131 7.12 -10.88 9.65
CA LYS A 131 7.30 -12.33 9.47
C LYS A 131 5.96 -13.08 9.41
N LYS A 132 4.91 -12.63 10.12
CA LYS A 132 3.56 -13.19 9.97
C LYS A 132 3.02 -12.96 8.55
N ILE A 133 3.27 -11.77 7.96
CA ILE A 133 2.91 -11.45 6.58
C ILE A 133 3.59 -12.43 5.61
N GLY A 134 4.90 -12.64 5.77
CA GLY A 134 5.65 -13.60 4.96
C GLY A 134 5.13 -15.03 5.08
N LYS A 135 4.81 -15.48 6.30
CA LYS A 135 4.21 -16.81 6.54
C LYS A 135 2.84 -17.01 5.87
N ALA A 136 2.11 -15.93 5.67
CA ALA A 136 0.85 -15.94 4.90
C ALA A 136 1.10 -15.89 3.37
N GLY A 137 2.36 -15.92 2.92
CA GLY A 137 2.72 -15.88 1.50
C GLY A 137 2.51 -14.52 0.85
N LYS A 138 2.48 -13.44 1.64
CA LYS A 138 2.25 -12.09 1.12
C LYS A 138 3.56 -11.29 1.11
N PRO A 139 3.83 -10.49 0.07
CA PRO A 139 4.94 -9.54 0.03
C PRO A 139 4.70 -8.35 0.96
N PHE A 140 5.79 -7.72 1.35
CA PHE A 140 5.81 -6.49 2.13
C PHE A 140 6.70 -5.44 1.47
N ASP A 141 6.10 -4.31 1.09
CA ASP A 141 6.81 -3.17 0.51
C ASP A 141 7.43 -2.32 1.61
N ILE A 142 8.73 -2.09 1.48
CA ILE A 142 9.52 -1.24 2.37
C ILE A 142 9.81 0.10 1.69
N CYS A 143 9.24 1.17 2.23
CA CYS A 143 9.36 2.51 1.65
C CYS A 143 10.34 3.36 2.49
N TYR A 144 11.64 3.28 2.16
CA TYR A 144 12.71 4.01 2.83
C TYR A 144 13.32 5.12 1.95
N LEU A 145 13.94 6.12 2.59
CA LEU A 145 14.80 7.08 1.91
C LEU A 145 16.18 6.47 1.59
N PRO A 146 16.91 7.02 0.61
CA PRO A 146 18.30 6.60 0.36
C PRO A 146 19.21 6.68 1.58
N THR A 147 18.98 7.64 2.47
CA THR A 147 19.72 7.79 3.74
C THR A 147 19.42 6.69 4.77
N GLN A 148 18.33 5.95 4.58
CA GLN A 148 17.88 4.86 5.47
C GLN A 148 18.23 3.47 4.90
N LEU A 149 19.00 3.36 3.82
CA LEU A 149 19.30 2.07 3.18
C LEU A 149 20.05 1.10 4.10
N SER A 150 20.84 1.59 5.07
CA SER A 150 21.47 0.73 6.08
C SER A 150 20.43 0.04 6.98
N ILE A 151 19.35 0.76 7.33
CA ILE A 151 18.22 0.22 8.10
C ILE A 151 17.46 -0.80 7.24
N ALA A 152 17.18 -0.47 5.97
CA ALA A 152 16.53 -1.37 5.03
C ALA A 152 17.31 -2.68 4.85
N TYR A 153 18.64 -2.59 4.74
CA TYR A 153 19.51 -3.77 4.64
C TYR A 153 19.44 -4.64 5.91
N ASP A 154 19.55 -4.03 7.09
CA ASP A 154 19.43 -4.75 8.36
C ASP A 154 18.04 -5.37 8.52
N PHE A 155 16.99 -4.66 8.12
CA PHE A 155 15.63 -5.17 8.12
C PHE A 155 15.50 -6.40 7.20
N ALA A 156 15.97 -6.30 5.95
CA ALA A 156 15.91 -7.42 5.00
C ALA A 156 16.67 -8.64 5.49
N LYS A 157 17.83 -8.45 6.12
CA LYS A 157 18.62 -9.54 6.70
C LYS A 157 17.91 -10.24 7.87
N ASN A 158 17.09 -9.50 8.64
CA ASN A 158 16.36 -10.04 9.79
C ASN A 158 14.96 -10.58 9.42
N CYS A 159 14.51 -10.37 8.19
CA CYS A 159 13.22 -10.82 7.66
C CYS A 159 13.41 -11.51 6.30
N ASP A 160 14.46 -12.31 6.15
CA ASP A 160 14.89 -12.95 4.89
C ASP A 160 13.89 -14.01 4.38
N GLU A 161 12.99 -14.49 5.24
CA GLU A 161 11.87 -15.35 4.85
C GLU A 161 10.68 -14.62 4.23
N VAL A 162 10.71 -13.28 4.15
CA VAL A 162 9.63 -12.45 3.60
C VAL A 162 10.01 -11.95 2.22
N SER A 163 9.09 -12.00 1.27
CA SER A 163 9.27 -11.33 -0.01
C SER A 163 9.19 -9.81 0.21
N LEU A 164 10.34 -9.16 0.31
CA LEU A 164 10.45 -7.71 0.47
C LEU A 164 10.58 -7.03 -0.89
N ILE A 165 9.88 -5.90 -1.04
CA ILE A 165 9.91 -5.05 -2.24
C ILE A 165 10.43 -3.67 -1.80
N LEU A 166 11.44 -3.13 -2.49
CA LEU A 166 12.06 -1.83 -2.22
C LEU A 166 11.68 -0.84 -3.31
#